data_16c00c65ccce72a1fa373f3c87442ca0
#
_entry.id   16c00c65ccce72a1fa373f3c87442ca0
#
_cell.length_a   1.000
_cell.length_b   1.000
_cell.length_c   1.000
_cell.angle_alpha   90.00
_cell.angle_beta   90.00
_cell.angle_gamma   90.00
#
_symmetry.space_group_name_H-M   'P 1'
#
loop_
_entity.id
_entity.type
_entity.pdbx_description
1 polymer ?
#
loop_
_entity_poly.entity_id
_entity_poly.type
_entity_poly.pdbx_seq_one_letter_code
_entity_poly.pdbx_strand_id
1 'polypeptide(L)'
;MTYRLTSAAFLLCAAFWIGAASTRATADTSTTSGTTLKAAPETALQRIQRSVLTINKQASTPEGEAAVVKRLSSQLGASEDLLRNQHETWGLGYGEIAMAYGFAKSSKKGKTPADVVEMRNSGKDWDAIAKDLGVKVDQVATKMKKSAAPAPSPQPKPAGK
;
A
#
# COMPACT_ATOMS: atom_id res chain seq x y z
N MET A 1 37.06 2.54 -20.67
CA MET A 1 36.62 1.23 -20.11
C MET A 1 35.27 0.90 -20.72
N THR A 2 35.30 -0.05 -21.65
CA THR A 2 34.18 -0.41 -22.53
C THR A 2 33.33 -1.50 -21.89
N TYR A 3 32.06 -1.20 -21.58
CA TYR A 3 31.10 -2.23 -21.13
C TYR A 3 30.43 -2.84 -22.36
N ARG A 4 30.64 -4.13 -22.56
CA ARG A 4 30.04 -4.94 -23.61
C ARG A 4 28.58 -5.26 -23.27
N LEU A 5 27.69 -4.88 -24.19
CA LEU A 5 26.31 -5.41 -24.23
C LEU A 5 26.35 -6.89 -24.58
N THR A 6 25.73 -7.73 -23.76
CA THR A 6 25.37 -9.09 -24.15
C THR A 6 23.85 -9.18 -24.22
N SER A 7 23.35 -9.11 -25.47
CA SER A 7 21.99 -9.53 -25.84
C SER A 7 21.88 -11.04 -25.68
N ALA A 8 20.93 -11.50 -24.90
CA ALA A 8 20.46 -12.87 -24.92
C ALA A 8 19.00 -12.88 -25.38
N ALA A 9 18.81 -13.27 -26.63
CA ALA A 9 17.54 -13.60 -27.24
C ALA A 9 17.01 -14.90 -26.60
N PHE A 10 15.76 -14.89 -26.13
CA PHE A 10 15.05 -16.12 -25.80
C PHE A 10 13.88 -16.33 -26.75
N LEU A 11 14.01 -17.43 -27.47
CA LEU A 11 13.12 -17.94 -28.51
C LEU A 11 11.77 -18.40 -27.92
N LEU A 12 10.74 -18.16 -28.73
CA LEU A 12 9.38 -18.71 -28.66
C LEU A 12 9.35 -20.23 -28.52
N CYS A 13 8.47 -20.74 -27.66
CA CYS A 13 7.82 -22.03 -27.86
C CYS A 13 6.31 -21.85 -27.74
N ALA A 14 5.67 -21.83 -28.91
CA ALA A 14 4.22 -22.02 -29.05
C ALA A 14 3.93 -23.52 -28.89
N ALA A 15 3.04 -23.89 -27.99
CA ALA A 15 2.40 -25.20 -27.97
C ALA A 15 0.89 -24.99 -27.95
N PHE A 16 0.34 -25.25 -29.11
CA PHE A 16 -1.05 -25.34 -29.52
C PHE A 16 -1.68 -26.59 -28.89
N TRP A 17 -2.67 -26.42 -28.05
CA TRP A 17 -3.56 -27.53 -27.68
C TRP A 17 -5.01 -27.15 -27.96
N ILE A 18 -5.52 -27.70 -29.06
CA ILE A 18 -6.94 -27.75 -29.41
C ILE A 18 -7.50 -29.04 -28.77
N GLY A 19 -8.49 -28.86 -27.93
CA GLY A 19 -9.27 -29.96 -27.37
C GLY A 19 -10.71 -29.53 -27.20
N ALA A 20 -11.53 -29.76 -28.25
CA ALA A 20 -12.96 -29.61 -28.19
C ALA A 20 -13.57 -30.85 -27.49
N ALA A 21 -14.40 -30.59 -26.48
CA ALA A 21 -15.41 -31.54 -26.07
C ALA A 21 -16.64 -30.78 -25.53
N SER A 22 -17.67 -30.77 -26.35
CA SER A 22 -19.02 -30.38 -25.98
C SER A 22 -19.63 -31.42 -25.04
N THR A 23 -20.18 -30.98 -23.91
CA THR A 23 -21.23 -31.70 -23.23
C THR A 23 -22.23 -30.75 -22.58
N ARG A 24 -23.45 -31.05 -22.89
CA ARG A 24 -24.75 -30.42 -22.68
C ARG A 24 -25.06 -29.98 -21.26
N ALA A 25 -25.84 -28.87 -21.30
CA ALA A 25 -26.71 -28.34 -20.27
C ALA A 25 -27.40 -29.39 -19.38
N THR A 26 -27.33 -29.12 -18.06
CA THR A 26 -28.43 -29.35 -17.16
C THR A 26 -28.58 -28.09 -16.33
N ALA A 27 -29.74 -27.46 -16.48
CA ALA A 27 -30.19 -26.38 -15.64
C ALA A 27 -30.50 -26.98 -14.27
N ASP A 28 -29.62 -26.73 -13.29
CA ASP A 28 -29.92 -26.92 -11.90
C ASP A 28 -30.22 -25.56 -11.29
N THR A 29 -31.48 -25.35 -11.04
CA THR A 29 -32.02 -24.25 -10.23
C THR A 29 -31.55 -24.44 -8.80
N SER A 30 -30.35 -23.97 -8.49
CA SER A 30 -29.86 -23.94 -7.13
C SER A 30 -30.39 -22.70 -6.45
N THR A 31 -31.48 -22.90 -5.72
CA THR A 31 -31.98 -22.12 -4.61
C THR A 31 -30.83 -21.42 -3.88
N THR A 32 -30.76 -20.10 -4.05
CA THR A 32 -29.87 -19.23 -3.28
C THR A 32 -30.30 -19.24 -1.82
N SER A 33 -29.79 -20.21 -1.07
CA SER A 33 -29.74 -20.12 0.37
C SER A 33 -28.78 -18.99 0.73
N GLY A 34 -29.35 -17.85 1.10
CA GLY A 34 -28.60 -16.70 1.61
C GLY A 34 -27.87 -17.03 2.90
N THR A 35 -26.76 -17.77 2.79
CA THR A 35 -25.78 -17.83 3.87
C THR A 35 -25.03 -16.51 3.83
N THR A 36 -25.45 -15.59 4.69
CA THR A 36 -24.66 -14.41 5.03
C THR A 36 -23.36 -14.91 5.63
N LEU A 37 -22.35 -15.12 4.77
CA LEU A 37 -20.98 -15.37 5.21
C LEU A 37 -20.58 -14.15 6.03
N LYS A 38 -20.66 -14.27 7.37
CA LYS A 38 -20.08 -13.30 8.29
C LYS A 38 -18.62 -13.18 7.88
N ALA A 39 -18.31 -12.08 7.18
CA ALA A 39 -16.96 -11.80 6.71
C ALA A 39 -16.00 -11.98 7.89
N ALA A 40 -14.95 -12.78 7.70
CA ALA A 40 -13.91 -12.96 8.71
C ALA A 40 -13.39 -11.57 9.13
N PRO A 41 -13.10 -11.33 10.40
CA PRO A 41 -12.63 -10.03 10.86
C PRO A 41 -11.36 -9.67 10.10
N GLU A 42 -11.35 -8.46 9.54
CA GLU A 42 -10.25 -7.93 8.75
C GLU A 42 -8.97 -7.88 9.58
N THR A 43 -7.87 -8.42 9.06
CA THR A 43 -6.58 -8.40 9.73
C THR A 43 -6.01 -6.98 9.82
N ALA A 44 -5.10 -6.75 10.78
CA ALA A 44 -4.43 -5.46 10.90
C ALA A 44 -3.66 -5.06 9.64
N LEU A 45 -3.03 -6.03 8.96
CA LEU A 45 -2.31 -5.78 7.72
C LEU A 45 -3.25 -5.40 6.57
N GLN A 46 -4.41 -6.07 6.44
CA GLN A 46 -5.42 -5.69 5.45
C GLN A 46 -5.93 -4.25 5.68
N ARG A 47 -6.10 -3.83 6.94
CA ARG A 47 -6.44 -2.44 7.28
C ARG A 47 -5.36 -1.45 6.86
N ILE A 48 -4.08 -1.80 7.04
CA ILE A 48 -2.95 -1.00 6.57
C ILE A 48 -2.99 -0.89 5.04
N GLN A 49 -3.10 -2.01 4.33
CA GLN A 49 -3.15 -2.04 2.86
C GLN A 49 -4.29 -1.18 2.31
N ARG A 50 -5.47 -1.25 2.92
CA ARG A 50 -6.60 -0.37 2.55
C ARG A 50 -6.26 1.11 2.75
N SER A 51 -5.59 1.45 3.84
CA SER A 51 -5.14 2.83 4.10
C SER A 51 -4.11 3.30 3.09
N VAL A 52 -3.17 2.44 2.69
CA VAL A 52 -2.18 2.68 1.63
C VAL A 52 -2.89 3.01 0.31
N LEU A 53 -3.82 2.16 -0.12
CA LEU A 53 -4.58 2.38 -1.36
C LEU A 53 -5.38 3.68 -1.31
N THR A 54 -5.96 4.00 -0.15
CA THR A 54 -6.72 5.26 0.04
C THR A 54 -5.83 6.48 -0.10
N ILE A 55 -4.64 6.46 0.53
CA ILE A 55 -3.67 7.56 0.45
C ILE A 55 -3.19 7.73 -1.00
N ASN A 56 -2.81 6.65 -1.69
CA ASN A 56 -2.34 6.70 -3.07
C ASN A 56 -3.43 7.22 -4.01
N LYS A 57 -4.69 6.78 -3.82
CA LYS A 57 -5.83 7.31 -4.57
C LYS A 57 -6.05 8.80 -4.33
N GLN A 58 -5.89 9.27 -3.10
CA GLN A 58 -5.99 10.70 -2.80
C GLN A 58 -4.89 11.52 -3.46
N ALA A 59 -3.69 10.94 -3.60
CA ALA A 59 -2.53 11.59 -4.23
C ALA A 59 -2.49 11.46 -5.76
N SER A 60 -3.53 10.95 -6.41
CA SER A 60 -3.54 10.72 -7.86
C SER A 60 -3.75 12.00 -8.70
N THR A 61 -4.08 13.12 -8.07
CA THR A 61 -4.19 14.44 -8.71
C THR A 61 -3.18 15.41 -8.08
N PRO A 62 -2.72 16.44 -8.79
CA PRO A 62 -1.75 17.40 -8.25
C PRO A 62 -2.22 18.06 -6.95
N GLU A 63 -3.49 18.45 -6.87
CA GLU A 63 -4.08 19.07 -5.68
C GLU A 63 -4.19 18.05 -4.52
N GLY A 64 -4.56 16.81 -4.86
CA GLY A 64 -4.64 15.70 -3.92
C GLY A 64 -3.28 15.32 -3.37
N GLU A 65 -2.27 15.28 -4.22
CA GLU A 65 -0.88 15.05 -3.83
C GLU A 65 -0.40 16.12 -2.83
N ALA A 66 -0.57 17.40 -3.16
CA ALA A 66 -0.17 18.49 -2.26
C ALA A 66 -0.85 18.37 -0.88
N ALA A 67 -2.15 18.05 -0.87
CA ALA A 67 -2.90 17.84 0.37
C ALA A 67 -2.42 16.63 1.17
N VAL A 68 -2.12 15.52 0.48
CA VAL A 68 -1.58 14.29 1.10
C VAL A 68 -0.19 14.56 1.68
N VAL A 69 0.71 15.14 0.90
CA VAL A 69 2.09 15.43 1.32
C VAL A 69 2.10 16.35 2.54
N LYS A 70 1.33 17.43 2.53
CA LYS A 70 1.19 18.34 3.67
C LYS A 70 0.69 17.63 4.93
N ARG A 71 -0.32 16.78 4.79
CA ARG A 71 -0.86 16.00 5.91
C ARG A 71 0.16 15.00 6.45
N LEU A 72 0.82 14.25 5.57
CA LEU A 72 1.83 13.27 5.95
C LEU A 72 3.04 13.94 6.59
N SER A 73 3.51 15.06 6.07
CA SER A 73 4.58 15.87 6.66
C SER A 73 4.28 16.17 8.14
N SER A 74 3.11 16.69 8.44
CA SER A 74 2.69 17.00 9.81
C SER A 74 2.60 15.76 10.71
N GLN A 75 2.17 14.61 10.18
CA GLN A 75 1.97 13.38 10.97
C GLN A 75 3.25 12.57 11.16
N LEU A 76 4.10 12.55 10.15
CA LEU A 76 5.33 11.77 10.14
C LEU A 76 6.50 12.56 10.73
N GLY A 77 6.41 13.89 10.76
CA GLY A 77 7.51 14.77 11.17
C GLY A 77 8.63 14.80 10.14
N ALA A 78 8.29 14.66 8.87
CA ALA A 78 9.18 14.77 7.72
C ALA A 78 8.81 16.01 6.90
N SER A 79 9.76 16.69 6.26
CA SER A 79 9.43 17.82 5.39
C SER A 79 8.68 17.35 4.14
N GLU A 80 7.90 18.24 3.53
CA GLU A 80 7.19 17.94 2.29
C GLU A 80 8.16 17.59 1.16
N ASP A 81 9.26 18.33 1.05
CA ASP A 81 10.29 18.08 0.03
C ASP A 81 10.96 16.72 0.22
N LEU A 82 11.21 16.31 1.47
CA LEU A 82 11.75 14.99 1.75
C LEU A 82 10.79 13.89 1.32
N LEU A 83 9.49 14.05 1.57
CA LEU A 83 8.49 13.07 1.17
C LEU A 83 8.37 12.96 -0.36
N ARG A 84 8.43 14.08 -1.08
CA ARG A 84 8.46 14.08 -2.56
C ARG A 84 9.72 13.43 -3.10
N ASN A 85 10.89 13.80 -2.56
CA ASN A 85 12.16 13.17 -2.95
C ASN A 85 12.15 11.65 -2.69
N GLN A 86 11.60 11.21 -1.56
CA GLN A 86 11.45 9.78 -1.26
C GLN A 86 10.50 9.09 -2.23
N HIS A 87 9.40 9.74 -2.62
CA HIS A 87 8.48 9.22 -3.62
C HIS A 87 9.19 8.97 -4.96
N GLU A 88 9.95 9.94 -5.43
CA GLU A 88 10.73 9.84 -6.67
C GLU A 88 11.86 8.82 -6.57
N THR A 89 12.66 8.89 -5.50
CA THR A 89 13.87 8.06 -5.33
C THR A 89 13.54 6.59 -5.06
N TRP A 90 12.51 6.31 -4.27
CA TRP A 90 12.13 4.95 -3.93
C TRP A 90 11.13 4.33 -4.91
N GLY A 91 10.50 5.15 -5.76
CA GLY A 91 9.43 4.71 -6.67
C GLY A 91 8.20 4.16 -5.96
N LEU A 92 7.97 4.58 -4.71
CA LEU A 92 6.87 4.14 -3.86
C LEU A 92 5.78 5.20 -3.80
N GLY A 93 4.52 4.78 -3.72
CA GLY A 93 3.43 5.70 -3.44
C GLY A 93 3.50 6.29 -2.03
N TYR A 94 2.83 7.41 -1.81
CA TYR A 94 2.81 8.08 -0.50
C TYR A 94 2.22 7.21 0.63
N GLY A 95 1.33 6.26 0.27
CA GLY A 95 0.80 5.29 1.22
C GLY A 95 1.85 4.32 1.72
N GLU A 96 2.71 3.80 0.84
CA GLU A 96 3.82 2.91 1.19
C GLU A 96 4.89 3.65 1.99
N ILE A 97 5.18 4.91 1.63
CA ILE A 97 6.09 5.77 2.40
C ILE A 97 5.54 5.95 3.82
N ALA A 98 4.26 6.31 3.96
CA ALA A 98 3.62 6.45 5.28
C ALA A 98 3.67 5.15 6.10
N MET A 99 3.53 4.01 5.43
CA MET A 99 3.65 2.69 6.05
C MET A 99 5.08 2.43 6.52
N ALA A 100 6.11 2.71 5.71
CA ALA A 100 7.51 2.57 6.09
C ALA A 100 7.85 3.42 7.33
N TYR A 101 7.40 4.67 7.39
CA TYR A 101 7.51 5.51 8.57
C TYR A 101 6.77 4.94 9.78
N GLY A 102 5.58 4.40 9.57
CA GLY A 102 4.79 3.75 10.63
C GLY A 102 5.53 2.57 11.26
N PHE A 103 6.14 1.72 10.44
CA PHE A 103 6.96 0.59 10.90
C PHE A 103 8.24 1.07 11.58
N ALA A 104 8.97 2.00 10.99
CA ALA A 104 10.20 2.55 11.56
C ALA A 104 9.95 3.16 12.95
N LYS A 105 8.94 4.04 13.08
CA LYS A 105 8.56 4.67 14.36
C LYS A 105 8.06 3.68 15.42
N SER A 106 7.55 2.53 15.01
CA SER A 106 7.04 1.49 15.91
C SER A 106 8.08 0.42 16.19
N SER A 107 9.21 0.45 15.48
CA SER A 107 10.31 -0.51 15.63
C SER A 107 11.01 -0.33 16.97
N LYS A 108 11.23 -1.45 17.65
CA LYS A 108 12.07 -1.50 18.87
C LYS A 108 13.57 -1.51 18.57
N LYS A 109 13.94 -1.62 17.28
CA LYS A 109 15.33 -1.75 16.82
C LYS A 109 15.92 -0.45 16.28
N GLY A 110 15.24 0.69 16.43
CA GLY A 110 15.72 2.00 15.98
C GLY A 110 15.92 2.12 14.47
N LYS A 111 15.14 1.37 13.69
CA LYS A 111 15.23 1.37 12.22
C LYS A 111 14.66 2.64 11.62
N THR A 112 15.27 3.10 10.52
CA THR A 112 14.81 4.23 9.73
C THR A 112 13.75 3.80 8.69
N PRO A 113 12.96 4.72 8.12
CA PRO A 113 12.07 4.39 7.01
C PRO A 113 12.81 3.80 5.80
N ALA A 114 14.04 4.25 5.52
CA ALA A 114 14.88 3.73 4.45
C ALA A 114 15.24 2.25 4.70
N ASP A 115 15.63 1.88 5.93
CA ASP A 115 15.89 0.48 6.29
C ASP A 115 14.65 -0.42 6.03
N VAL A 116 13.45 0.10 6.33
CA VAL A 116 12.20 -0.65 6.11
C VAL A 116 11.95 -0.87 4.63
N VAL A 117 12.19 0.16 3.80
CA VAL A 117 12.09 0.08 2.33
C VAL A 117 13.12 -0.91 1.78
N GLU A 118 14.35 -0.89 2.26
CA GLU A 118 15.39 -1.84 1.87
C GLU A 118 15.00 -3.29 2.21
N MET A 119 14.44 -3.52 3.41
CA MET A 119 13.90 -4.84 3.77
C MET A 119 12.80 -5.29 2.81
N ARG A 120 11.94 -4.37 2.38
CA ARG A 120 10.90 -4.65 1.37
C ARG A 120 11.49 -4.98 0.00
N ASN A 121 12.47 -4.19 -0.44
CA ASN A 121 13.15 -4.37 -1.72
C ASN A 121 13.98 -5.66 -1.77
N SER A 122 14.45 -6.15 -0.62
CA SER A 122 15.10 -7.47 -0.49
C SER A 122 14.14 -8.66 -0.55
N GLY A 123 12.85 -8.42 -0.86
CA GLY A 123 11.82 -9.45 -1.06
C GLY A 123 11.06 -9.86 0.22
N LYS A 124 11.32 -9.22 1.37
CA LYS A 124 10.54 -9.50 2.58
C LYS A 124 9.11 -8.98 2.44
N ASP A 125 8.14 -9.78 2.85
CA ASP A 125 6.77 -9.31 2.99
C ASP A 125 6.56 -8.45 4.27
N TRP A 126 5.44 -7.76 4.34
CA TRP A 126 5.17 -6.84 5.45
C TRP A 126 4.99 -7.53 6.80
N ASP A 127 4.51 -8.77 6.81
CA ASP A 127 4.39 -9.56 8.03
C ASP A 127 5.77 -9.97 8.58
N ALA A 128 6.67 -10.40 7.68
CA ALA A 128 8.05 -10.71 8.04
C ALA A 128 8.79 -9.45 8.56
N ILE A 129 8.61 -8.30 7.90
CA ILE A 129 9.18 -7.02 8.34
C ILE A 129 8.65 -6.65 9.72
N ALA A 130 7.34 -6.75 9.95
CA ALA A 130 6.73 -6.45 11.25
C ALA A 130 7.29 -7.32 12.36
N LYS A 131 7.44 -8.62 12.10
CA LYS A 131 8.01 -9.61 13.03
C LYS A 131 9.48 -9.29 13.32
N ASP A 132 10.27 -9.05 12.27
CA ASP A 132 11.70 -8.72 12.40
C ASP A 132 11.93 -7.44 13.20
N LEU A 133 11.07 -6.46 13.05
CA LEU A 133 11.14 -5.18 13.75
C LEU A 133 10.51 -5.21 15.15
N GLY A 134 9.80 -6.29 15.50
CA GLY A 134 9.06 -6.40 16.75
C GLY A 134 7.90 -5.41 16.85
N VAL A 135 7.27 -5.09 15.70
CA VAL A 135 6.22 -4.08 15.59
C VAL A 135 4.85 -4.70 15.82
N LYS A 136 4.03 -4.03 16.63
CA LYS A 136 2.60 -4.35 16.75
C LYS A 136 1.83 -3.79 15.56
N VAL A 137 1.46 -4.64 14.61
CA VAL A 137 0.80 -4.25 13.34
C VAL A 137 -0.48 -3.45 13.59
N ASP A 138 -1.24 -3.77 14.66
CA ASP A 138 -2.46 -3.03 15.02
C ASP A 138 -2.21 -1.56 15.34
N GLN A 139 -1.08 -1.24 15.97
CA GLN A 139 -0.71 0.15 16.25
C GLN A 139 -0.38 0.91 14.96
N VAL A 140 0.30 0.26 14.03
CA VAL A 140 0.57 0.84 12.70
C VAL A 140 -0.74 1.02 11.93
N ALA A 141 -1.64 0.03 11.94
CA ALA A 141 -2.94 0.12 11.31
C ALA A 141 -3.76 1.32 11.81
N THR A 142 -3.77 1.56 13.11
CA THR A 142 -4.46 2.71 13.72
C THR A 142 -3.86 4.05 13.25
N LYS A 143 -2.53 4.15 13.20
CA LYS A 143 -1.82 5.35 12.70
C LYS A 143 -2.10 5.56 11.21
N MET A 144 -2.04 4.50 10.40
CA MET A 144 -2.31 4.54 8.97
C MET A 144 -3.75 4.96 8.66
N LYS A 145 -4.73 4.48 9.44
CA LYS A 145 -6.12 4.93 9.31
C LYS A 145 -6.24 6.45 9.51
N LYS A 146 -5.53 7.01 10.49
CA LYS A 146 -5.48 8.46 10.70
C LYS A 146 -4.84 9.18 9.50
N SER A 147 -3.78 8.63 8.94
CA SER A 147 -3.10 9.17 7.76
C SER A 147 -3.96 9.12 6.50
N ALA A 148 -4.84 8.13 6.37
CA ALA A 148 -5.75 8.00 5.23
C ALA A 148 -7.02 8.86 5.37
N ALA A 149 -7.33 9.37 6.55
CA ALA A 149 -8.48 10.23 6.76
C ALA A 149 -8.30 11.55 5.97
N PRO A 150 -9.30 12.02 5.21
CA PRO A 150 -9.22 13.33 4.56
C PRO A 150 -9.02 14.41 5.63
N ALA A 151 -8.30 15.47 5.26
CA ALA A 151 -8.19 16.63 6.14
C ALA A 151 -9.61 17.13 6.49
N PRO A 152 -9.89 17.49 7.75
CA PRO A 152 -11.17 18.10 8.07
C PRO A 152 -11.37 19.30 7.14
N SER A 153 -12.50 19.32 6.44
CA SER A 153 -12.86 20.47 5.62
C SER A 153 -12.77 21.72 6.48
N PRO A 154 -12.23 22.84 5.97
CA PRO A 154 -12.23 24.08 6.70
C PRO A 154 -13.67 24.40 7.12
N GLN A 155 -13.97 24.27 8.39
CA GLN A 155 -15.26 24.73 8.88
C GLN A 155 -15.34 26.24 8.63
N PRO A 156 -16.41 26.74 8.02
CA PRO A 156 -16.61 28.18 7.90
C PRO A 156 -16.53 28.76 9.31
N LYS A 157 -15.57 29.66 9.50
CA LYS A 157 -15.41 30.39 10.75
C LYS A 157 -16.77 31.03 11.10
N PRO A 158 -17.36 30.78 12.27
CA PRO A 158 -18.61 31.42 12.59
C PRO A 158 -18.43 32.93 12.43
N ALA A 159 -19.28 33.52 11.58
CA ALA A 159 -19.31 34.97 11.44
C ALA A 159 -19.60 35.56 12.82
N GLY A 160 -18.60 36.26 13.37
CA GLY A 160 -18.73 36.93 14.65
C GLY A 160 -19.90 37.92 14.57
N LYS A 161 -20.78 37.86 15.55
CA LYS A 161 -21.81 38.88 15.81
C LYS A 161 -21.12 40.12 16.38
#